data_55b97cf16972154e9a38b3adbebad77e
#
_entry.id   55b97cf16972154e9a38b3adbebad77e
#
_cell.length_a   1.000
_cell.length_b   1.000
_cell.length_c   1.000
_cell.angle_alpha   90.00
_cell.angle_beta   90.00
_cell.angle_gamma   90.00
#
_symmetry.space_group_name_H-M   'P 1'
#
loop_
_entity.id
_entity.type
_entity.pdbx_description
1 polymer ?
#
loop_
_entity_poly.entity_id
_entity_poly.type
_entity_poly.pdbx_seq_one_letter_code
_entity_poly.pdbx_strand_id
1 'polypeptide(L)'
;MTLPMSWDEWTRHDGTALAARVRSGELTARELAKQAAAGIARVNPALSAVIEVFEDAIDDPAGNGANPDGPFAGLPFLMKDLGPTMKGRLQEMGSLMMRGNRAASDTFLTGKFRQAGLNLIGRTTTPEFGVCSSAENPAVY
;
A
#
# COMPACT_ATOMS: atom_id res chain seq x y z
N MET A 1 4.54 1.67 20.67
CA MET A 1 5.59 1.58 19.63
C MET A 1 6.00 2.99 19.26
N THR A 2 7.27 3.32 19.36
CA THR A 2 7.77 4.66 18.99
C THR A 2 7.85 4.71 17.46
N LEU A 3 7.24 5.74 16.86
CA LEU A 3 7.32 5.98 15.42
C LEU A 3 8.67 6.62 15.08
N PRO A 4 9.23 6.37 13.89
CA PRO A 4 10.55 6.90 13.50
C PRO A 4 10.56 8.41 13.31
N MET A 5 9.39 9.03 13.06
CA MET A 5 9.27 10.49 12.90
C MET A 5 7.93 11.01 13.42
N SER A 6 7.89 12.32 13.73
CA SER A 6 6.65 13.01 14.08
C SER A 6 5.72 13.13 12.87
N TRP A 7 4.40 13.37 13.11
CA TRP A 7 3.45 13.59 12.02
C TRP A 7 3.75 14.88 11.24
N ASP A 8 4.23 15.91 11.90
CA ASP A 8 4.66 17.16 11.24
C ASP A 8 5.84 16.94 10.30
N GLU A 9 6.79 16.10 10.71
CA GLU A 9 7.91 15.71 9.87
C GLU A 9 7.44 14.85 8.69
N TRP A 10 6.60 13.83 8.96
CA TRP A 10 6.03 12.97 7.93
C TRP A 10 5.35 13.78 6.81
N THR A 11 4.54 14.78 7.16
CA THR A 11 3.77 15.57 6.18
C THR A 11 4.62 16.54 5.35
N ARG A 12 5.88 16.79 5.74
CA ARG A 12 6.82 17.64 4.99
C ARG A 12 7.63 16.89 3.94
N HIS A 13 7.61 15.56 3.95
CA HIS A 13 8.36 14.75 3.02
C HIS A 13 7.44 14.18 1.94
N ASP A 14 7.88 14.26 0.70
CA ASP A 14 7.31 13.48 -0.39
C ASP A 14 7.95 12.07 -0.47
N GLY A 15 7.42 11.23 -1.38
CA GLY A 15 7.90 9.87 -1.54
C GLY A 15 9.38 9.81 -1.98
N THR A 16 9.85 10.78 -2.73
CA THR A 16 11.25 10.85 -3.19
C THR A 16 12.19 11.10 -2.02
N ALA A 17 11.84 12.05 -1.15
CA ALA A 17 12.60 12.35 0.05
C ALA A 17 12.63 11.17 1.03
N LEU A 18 11.48 10.50 1.25
CA LEU A 18 11.42 9.32 2.11
C LEU A 18 12.25 8.15 1.55
N ALA A 19 12.19 7.89 0.26
CA ALA A 19 13.03 6.86 -0.39
C ALA A 19 14.53 7.19 -0.30
N ALA A 20 14.91 8.46 -0.37
CA ALA A 20 16.29 8.88 -0.17
C ALA A 20 16.78 8.61 1.25
N ARG A 21 15.96 8.83 2.28
CA ARG A 21 16.28 8.51 3.69
C ARG A 21 16.43 6.99 3.92
N VAL A 22 15.64 6.17 3.23
CA VAL A 22 15.84 4.71 3.28
C VAL A 22 17.16 4.33 2.61
N ARG A 23 17.46 4.90 1.46
CA ARG A 23 18.70 4.60 0.71
C ARG A 23 19.96 5.05 1.47
N SER A 24 19.90 6.14 2.22
CA SER A 24 21.01 6.62 3.07
C SER A 24 21.18 5.79 4.35
N GLY A 25 20.25 4.92 4.69
CA GLY A 25 20.25 4.15 5.93
C GLY A 25 19.77 4.93 7.15
N GLU A 26 19.25 6.13 6.98
CA GLU A 26 18.67 6.94 8.06
C GLU A 26 17.35 6.34 8.58
N LEU A 27 16.60 5.71 7.67
CA LEU A 27 15.37 4.95 7.96
C LEU A 27 15.46 3.56 7.35
N THR A 28 14.83 2.59 7.98
CA THR A 28 14.60 1.30 7.38
C THR A 28 13.25 1.28 6.64
N ALA A 29 13.13 0.46 5.60
CA ALA A 29 11.86 0.23 4.91
C ALA A 29 10.75 -0.23 5.87
N ARG A 30 11.11 -1.03 6.89
CA ARG A 30 10.18 -1.50 7.92
C ARG A 30 9.66 -0.37 8.81
N GLU A 31 10.52 0.54 9.24
CA GLU A 31 10.11 1.71 10.03
C GLU A 31 9.18 2.60 9.22
N LEU A 32 9.49 2.82 7.95
CA LEU A 32 8.66 3.62 7.06
C LEU A 32 7.29 2.97 6.82
N ALA A 33 7.25 1.64 6.63
CA ALA A 33 6.00 0.89 6.49
C ALA A 33 5.15 0.95 7.77
N LYS A 34 5.78 0.85 8.95
CA LYS A 34 5.09 1.02 10.25
C LYS A 34 4.54 2.42 10.46
N GLN A 35 5.29 3.45 10.04
CA GLN A 35 4.80 4.84 10.08
C GLN A 35 3.55 5.00 9.20
N ALA A 36 3.58 4.48 7.97
CA ALA A 36 2.43 4.51 7.06
C ALA A 36 1.23 3.75 7.63
N ALA A 37 1.42 2.54 8.17
CA ALA A 37 0.37 1.76 8.81
C ALA A 37 -0.27 2.49 10.00
N ALA A 38 0.54 3.15 10.84
CA ALA A 38 0.03 3.98 11.93
C ALA A 38 -0.77 5.19 11.42
N GLY A 39 -0.36 5.80 10.31
CA GLY A 39 -1.11 6.85 9.62
C GLY A 39 -2.46 6.35 9.12
N ILE A 40 -2.47 5.19 8.47
CA ILE A 40 -3.72 4.52 8.04
C ILE A 40 -4.64 4.29 9.24
N ALA A 41 -4.16 3.67 10.30
CA ALA A 41 -4.96 3.40 11.50
C ALA A 41 -5.56 4.67 12.12
N ARG A 42 -4.87 5.80 12.01
CA ARG A 42 -5.32 7.09 12.55
C ARG A 42 -6.45 7.73 11.73
N VAL A 43 -6.37 7.65 10.40
CA VAL A 43 -7.29 8.39 9.51
C VAL A 43 -8.38 7.52 8.89
N ASN A 44 -8.15 6.23 8.76
CA ASN A 44 -9.05 5.31 8.06
C ASN A 44 -10.43 5.15 8.73
N PRO A 45 -10.58 5.22 10.09
CA PRO A 45 -11.91 5.19 10.70
C PRO A 45 -12.87 6.29 10.20
N ALA A 46 -12.32 7.44 9.78
CA ALA A 46 -13.11 8.54 9.24
C ALA A 46 -13.24 8.48 7.71
N LEU A 47 -12.27 7.86 7.01
CA LEU A 47 -12.18 7.92 5.55
C LEU A 47 -12.66 6.64 4.87
N SER A 48 -12.58 5.49 5.54
CA SER A 48 -12.85 4.15 4.95
C SER A 48 -12.12 3.93 3.61
N ALA A 49 -10.91 4.48 3.48
CA ALA A 49 -10.17 4.49 2.22
C ALA A 49 -9.31 3.24 2.02
N VAL A 50 -8.85 2.61 3.09
CA VAL A 50 -8.00 1.40 3.06
C VAL A 50 -8.81 0.23 3.59
N ILE A 51 -8.98 -0.79 2.77
CA ILE A 51 -9.81 -1.97 3.09
C ILE A 51 -9.02 -3.16 3.60
N GLU A 52 -7.72 -3.17 3.36
CA GLU A 52 -6.83 -4.21 3.85
C GLU A 52 -5.40 -3.66 3.98
N VAL A 53 -4.76 -4.00 5.09
CA VAL A 53 -3.34 -3.74 5.32
C VAL A 53 -2.62 -5.09 5.35
N PHE A 54 -1.48 -5.19 4.66
CA PHE A 54 -0.69 -6.41 4.58
C PHE A 54 0.39 -6.40 5.67
N GLU A 55 0.08 -6.98 6.82
CA GLU A 55 0.99 -7.01 7.97
C GLU A 55 2.32 -7.69 7.65
N ASP A 56 2.30 -8.75 6.85
CA ASP A 56 3.50 -9.44 6.39
C ASP A 56 4.41 -8.52 5.56
N ALA A 57 3.86 -7.66 4.70
CA ALA A 57 4.63 -6.69 3.92
C ALA A 57 5.18 -5.53 4.78
N ILE A 58 4.54 -5.22 5.91
CA ILE A 58 5.03 -4.25 6.88
C ILE A 58 6.18 -4.84 7.69
N ASP A 59 6.04 -6.07 8.12
CA ASP A 59 7.02 -6.72 8.98
C ASP A 59 8.26 -7.22 8.22
N ASP A 60 8.09 -7.64 6.98
CA ASP A 60 9.17 -8.05 6.07
C ASP A 60 9.04 -7.38 4.69
N PRO A 61 9.42 -6.10 4.54
CA PRO A 61 9.41 -5.41 3.25
C PRO A 61 10.27 -6.09 2.18
N ALA A 62 11.36 -6.74 2.57
CA ALA A 62 12.25 -7.43 1.63
C ALA A 62 11.57 -8.68 1.04
N GLY A 63 10.86 -9.46 1.86
CA GLY A 63 10.11 -10.65 1.43
C GLY A 63 8.92 -10.31 0.52
N ASN A 64 8.48 -9.05 0.49
CA ASN A 64 7.38 -8.60 -0.37
C ASN A 64 7.78 -8.43 -1.86
N GLY A 65 9.03 -8.67 -2.24
CA GLY A 65 9.51 -8.70 -3.62
C GLY A 65 9.75 -7.32 -4.25
N ALA A 66 9.87 -6.27 -3.44
CA ALA A 66 10.29 -4.95 -3.92
C ALA A 66 11.80 -4.96 -4.28
N ASN A 67 12.14 -4.28 -5.39
CA ASN A 67 13.52 -4.12 -5.81
C ASN A 67 14.28 -3.19 -4.84
N PRO A 68 15.32 -3.67 -4.13
CA PRO A 68 16.08 -2.83 -3.19
C PRO A 68 16.87 -1.72 -3.87
N ASP A 69 17.14 -1.85 -5.17
CA ASP A 69 17.88 -0.86 -5.97
C ASP A 69 16.95 0.07 -6.77
N GLY A 70 15.64 -0.05 -6.60
CA GLY A 70 14.66 0.78 -7.27
C GLY A 70 14.69 2.24 -6.78
N PRO A 71 14.26 3.20 -7.60
CA PRO A 71 14.26 4.63 -7.23
C PRO A 71 13.39 4.93 -5.99
N PHE A 72 12.42 4.08 -5.68
CA PHE A 72 11.53 4.19 -4.52
C PHE A 72 11.72 3.03 -3.53
N ALA A 73 12.93 2.51 -3.41
CA ALA A 73 13.23 1.37 -2.55
C ALA A 73 12.72 1.57 -1.12
N GLY A 74 11.86 0.65 -0.68
CA GLY A 74 11.28 0.63 0.67
C GLY A 74 10.14 1.61 0.91
N LEU A 75 9.73 2.41 -0.10
CA LEU A 75 8.61 3.32 0.05
C LEU A 75 7.29 2.55 0.16
N PRO A 76 6.49 2.72 1.24
CA PRO A 76 5.19 2.08 1.37
C PRO A 76 4.21 2.62 0.33
N PHE A 77 3.45 1.71 -0.28
CA PHE A 77 2.51 2.01 -1.34
C PHE A 77 1.22 1.20 -1.18
N LEU A 78 0.07 1.83 -1.45
CA LEU A 78 -1.23 1.19 -1.45
C LEU A 78 -1.70 0.95 -2.88
N MET A 79 -2.21 -0.24 -3.15
CA MET A 79 -2.80 -0.57 -4.45
C MET A 79 -4.31 -0.40 -4.41
N LYS A 80 -4.88 0.08 -5.50
CA LYS A 80 -6.33 0.10 -5.67
C LYS A 80 -6.86 -1.33 -5.83
N ASP A 81 -8.03 -1.61 -5.24
CA ASP A 81 -8.72 -2.90 -5.37
C ASP A 81 -9.32 -3.15 -6.77
N LEU A 82 -8.82 -2.45 -7.77
CA LEU A 82 -9.19 -2.58 -9.18
C LEU A 82 -8.01 -2.21 -10.08
N GLY A 83 -7.75 -2.99 -11.10
CA GLY A 83 -6.68 -2.82 -12.07
C GLY A 83 -5.47 -3.67 -11.73
N PRO A 84 -4.45 -3.17 -10.99
CA PRO A 84 -3.29 -3.98 -10.67
C PRO A 84 -3.65 -5.11 -9.71
N THR A 85 -3.19 -6.33 -10.01
CA THR A 85 -3.37 -7.50 -9.17
C THR A 85 -2.05 -7.94 -8.55
N MET A 86 -2.12 -8.55 -7.37
CA MET A 86 -0.99 -9.08 -6.64
C MET A 86 -1.28 -10.55 -6.30
N LYS A 87 -0.45 -11.46 -6.81
CA LYS A 87 -0.66 -12.90 -6.68
C LYS A 87 -0.97 -13.32 -5.25
N GLY A 88 -2.07 -14.05 -5.08
CA GLY A 88 -2.56 -14.56 -3.80
C GLY A 88 -3.31 -13.55 -2.93
N ARG A 89 -3.25 -12.24 -3.23
CA ARG A 89 -4.01 -11.22 -2.51
C ARG A 89 -5.44 -11.12 -3.02
N LEU A 90 -6.32 -10.62 -2.17
CA LEU A 90 -7.70 -10.33 -2.56
C LEU A 90 -7.75 -9.24 -3.63
N GLN A 91 -8.70 -9.39 -4.55
CA GLN A 91 -9.05 -8.41 -5.58
C GLN A 91 -10.56 -8.50 -5.79
N GLU A 92 -11.30 -7.69 -5.06
CA GLU A 92 -12.76 -7.81 -4.99
C GLU A 92 -13.48 -6.74 -5.80
N MET A 93 -12.73 -5.81 -6.41
CA MET A 93 -13.21 -4.80 -7.36
C MET A 93 -14.37 -3.95 -6.84
N GLY A 94 -14.45 -3.75 -5.51
CA GLY A 94 -15.54 -3.02 -4.87
C GLY A 94 -16.90 -3.70 -5.00
N SER A 95 -16.97 -5.02 -5.27
CA SER A 95 -18.21 -5.72 -5.55
C SER A 95 -18.42 -6.97 -4.68
N LEU A 96 -19.62 -7.13 -4.15
CA LEU A 96 -20.01 -8.36 -3.45
C LEU A 96 -19.93 -9.60 -4.34
N MET A 97 -20.10 -9.46 -5.65
CA MET A 97 -19.97 -10.56 -6.61
C MET A 97 -18.55 -11.13 -6.66
N MET A 98 -17.54 -10.31 -6.34
CA MET A 98 -16.14 -10.69 -6.35
C MET A 98 -15.59 -10.99 -4.94
N ARG A 99 -16.47 -11.09 -3.94
CA ARG A 99 -16.03 -11.36 -2.56
C ARG A 99 -15.21 -12.64 -2.46
N GLY A 100 -14.02 -12.53 -1.87
CA GLY A 100 -13.08 -13.63 -1.70
C GLY A 100 -12.26 -13.97 -2.95
N ASN A 101 -12.45 -13.23 -4.07
CA ASN A 101 -11.63 -13.44 -5.26
C ASN A 101 -10.17 -13.12 -4.97
N ARG A 102 -9.27 -14.04 -5.33
CA ARG A 102 -7.83 -13.87 -5.19
C ARG A 102 -7.15 -13.88 -6.55
N ALA A 103 -6.20 -12.96 -6.72
CA ALA A 103 -5.45 -12.86 -7.95
C ALA A 103 -4.55 -14.09 -8.17
N ALA A 104 -4.61 -14.69 -9.35
CA ALA A 104 -3.78 -15.83 -9.74
C ALA A 104 -2.33 -15.43 -10.06
N SER A 105 -2.10 -14.18 -10.44
CA SER A 105 -0.79 -13.65 -10.83
C SER A 105 -0.68 -12.16 -10.54
N ASP A 106 0.56 -11.66 -10.50
CA ASP A 106 0.82 -10.23 -10.57
C ASP A 106 0.52 -9.72 -12.00
N THR A 107 -0.07 -8.55 -12.10
CA THR A 107 -0.15 -7.84 -13.39
C THR A 107 1.20 -7.23 -13.75
N PHE A 108 1.36 -6.88 -15.04
CA PHE A 108 2.53 -6.13 -15.52
C PHE A 108 2.78 -4.85 -14.69
N LEU A 109 1.72 -4.12 -14.35
CA LEU A 109 1.81 -2.89 -13.55
C LEU A 109 2.31 -3.18 -12.12
N THR A 110 1.84 -4.25 -11.47
CA THR A 110 2.36 -4.68 -10.16
C THR A 110 3.85 -5.01 -10.24
N GLY A 111 4.27 -5.68 -11.30
CA GLY A 111 5.70 -5.92 -11.57
C GLY A 111 6.49 -4.62 -11.69
N LYS A 112 5.93 -3.57 -12.32
CA LYS A 112 6.57 -2.25 -12.42
C LYS A 112 6.65 -1.55 -11.06
N PHE A 113 5.63 -1.64 -10.22
CA PHE A 113 5.69 -1.12 -8.85
C PHE A 113 6.81 -1.78 -8.05
N ARG A 114 6.92 -3.12 -8.11
CA ARG A 114 8.01 -3.86 -7.45
C ARG A 114 9.38 -3.48 -8.02
N GLN A 115 9.51 -3.36 -9.33
CA GLN A 115 10.76 -2.94 -9.98
C GLN A 115 11.18 -1.53 -9.58
N ALA A 116 10.23 -0.62 -9.36
CA ALA A 116 10.49 0.72 -8.84
C ALA A 116 10.91 0.73 -7.36
N GLY A 117 10.78 -0.39 -6.64
CA GLY A 117 11.13 -0.52 -5.23
C GLY A 117 10.00 -0.25 -4.24
N LEU A 118 8.78 -0.08 -4.74
CA LEU A 118 7.62 0.18 -3.89
C LEU A 118 7.27 -1.04 -3.03
N ASN A 119 7.12 -0.82 -1.72
CA ASN A 119 6.62 -1.82 -0.80
C ASN A 119 5.09 -1.77 -0.75
N LEU A 120 4.43 -2.77 -1.33
CA LEU A 120 2.97 -2.85 -1.46
C LEU A 120 2.36 -3.30 -0.14
N ILE A 121 1.90 -2.37 0.69
CA ILE A 121 1.47 -2.62 2.08
C ILE A 121 -0.03 -2.76 2.29
N GLY A 122 -0.83 -2.68 1.25
CA GLY A 122 -2.29 -2.80 1.39
C GLY A 122 -3.05 -2.44 0.12
N ARG A 123 -4.37 -2.50 0.22
CA ARG A 123 -5.27 -2.12 -0.87
C ARG A 123 -6.32 -1.08 -0.44
N THR A 124 -6.71 -0.24 -1.37
CA THR A 124 -7.67 0.85 -1.17
C THR A 124 -9.01 0.55 -1.78
N THR A 125 -10.03 1.27 -1.32
CA THR A 125 -11.39 1.22 -1.87
C THR A 125 -11.41 1.57 -3.37
N THR A 126 -12.43 1.08 -4.05
CA THR A 126 -12.75 1.41 -5.45
C THR A 126 -14.26 1.45 -5.62
N PRO A 127 -14.80 2.27 -6.55
CA PRO A 127 -16.17 2.10 -7.00
C PRO A 127 -16.37 0.69 -7.58
N GLU A 128 -17.59 0.16 -7.45
CA GLU A 128 -17.93 -1.16 -8.00
C GLU A 128 -17.54 -1.25 -9.48
N PHE A 129 -16.61 -2.16 -9.81
CA PHE A 129 -16.01 -2.34 -11.15
C PHE A 129 -15.48 -1.05 -11.79
N GLY A 130 -15.30 0.02 -11.03
CA GLY A 130 -14.79 1.30 -11.52
C GLY A 130 -15.80 2.12 -12.31
N VAL A 131 -17.09 1.81 -12.26
CA VAL A 131 -18.12 2.47 -13.09
C VAL A 131 -18.65 3.78 -12.50
N CYS A 132 -18.24 4.14 -11.29
CA CYS A 132 -18.62 5.40 -10.64
C CYS A 132 -17.40 6.29 -10.39
N SER A 133 -17.63 7.58 -10.21
CA SER A 133 -16.58 8.56 -9.91
C SER A 133 -16.15 8.57 -8.44
N SER A 134 -16.99 8.05 -7.53
CA SER A 134 -16.72 7.97 -6.09
C SER A 134 -16.83 6.54 -5.58
N ALA A 135 -16.06 6.22 -4.53
CA ALA A 135 -16.05 4.91 -3.89
C ALA A 135 -16.94 4.91 -2.65
N GLU A 136 -18.24 4.96 -2.86
CA GLU A 136 -19.26 4.98 -1.80
C GLU A 136 -20.12 3.72 -1.87
N ASN A 137 -19.53 2.58 -1.50
CA ASN A 137 -20.23 1.30 -1.51
C ASN A 137 -20.40 0.76 -0.07
N PRO A 138 -21.47 1.14 0.65
CA PRO A 138 -21.68 0.75 2.04
C PRO A 138 -21.95 -0.74 2.23
N ALA A 139 -22.21 -1.50 1.16
CA ALA A 139 -22.38 -2.94 1.22
C ALA A 139 -21.03 -3.69 1.25
N VAL A 140 -19.94 -3.03 0.86
CA VAL A 140 -18.60 -3.63 0.76
C VAL A 140 -17.63 -3.03 1.77
N TYR A 141 -17.73 -1.74 2.04
CA TYR A 141 -16.78 -0.95 2.86
C TYR A 141 -17.42 -0.35 4.10
#